data_b75d8e0edb237a62ee8c74033f6124bd
#
_entry.id   b75d8e0edb237a62ee8c74033f6124bd
#
_cell.length_a   1.000
_cell.length_b   1.000
_cell.length_c   1.000
_cell.angle_alpha   90.00
_cell.angle_beta   90.00
_cell.angle_gamma   90.00
#
_symmetry.space_group_name_H-M   'P 1'
#
loop_
_entity.id
_entity.type
_entity.pdbx_description
1 polymer ?
#
loop_
_entity_poly.entity_id
_entity_poly.type
_entity_poly.pdbx_seq_one_letter_code
_entity_poly.pdbx_strand_id
1 'polypeptide(L)'
;MKPNIIYLHSHDTGRYIQPYGHAVPTPNLQRLAEQGVVFRNAFSVAPNCSPSRSALVTGQAPHCNGMNGLAHRGFSLIDITQHILHTLRPHGYHSSLFGVQHVAKQPQQIGYDHVWVESGRAANVVQAVGEFLRDVSQPFYMEIGFFETHREFPDHDAADVTYCRPPAPLPDTLEIRRDMAAFIESAKILDDAVGVVMQALVETGLVENTLLFYTTDHGPAFPGMKTTLTNHGIGVPLIVRGPRGFVGPKLIEAPVSHMDIFPTVCDLVGISAPAWLQGKSLLPLVRGETDELHAQLFAEVTYHAAYEPMRAVHTPRYKYIKRFDGRTVPVRPNVDDSPSKTVWHDHGWGERPIDAEMLYDLMFDPNEANNLVANLRYADVLADMRNRLQRWMTETHDPLLAGAVPLPEGAQANDIDAYTPSGPLFPPVPDTGMEGIAQTNPR
;
A
#
# COMPACT_ATOMS: atom_id res chain seq x y z
N MET A 1 -1.10 -15.76 -27.38
CA MET A 1 -1.56 -14.37 -27.26
C MET A 1 -0.91 -13.78 -26.02
N LYS A 2 -0.52 -12.50 -26.03
CA LYS A 2 -0.02 -11.84 -24.81
C LYS A 2 -1.19 -11.64 -23.86
N PRO A 3 -1.03 -11.92 -22.55
CA PRO A 3 -2.11 -11.71 -21.58
C PRO A 3 -2.40 -10.23 -21.37
N ASN A 4 -3.64 -9.89 -21.12
CA ASN A 4 -4.02 -8.59 -20.56
C ASN A 4 -3.59 -8.52 -19.09
N ILE A 5 -3.42 -7.30 -18.58
CA ILE A 5 -2.99 -7.08 -17.20
C ILE A 5 -3.94 -6.07 -16.56
N ILE A 6 -4.52 -6.44 -15.43
CA ILE A 6 -5.33 -5.55 -14.59
C ILE A 6 -4.68 -5.44 -13.22
N TYR A 7 -4.29 -4.22 -12.88
CA TYR A 7 -3.94 -3.80 -11.53
C TYR A 7 -5.18 -3.24 -10.86
N LEU A 8 -5.83 -4.05 -10.03
CA LEU A 8 -7.00 -3.68 -9.26
C LEU A 8 -6.57 -3.37 -7.83
N HIS A 9 -6.85 -2.16 -7.35
CA HIS A 9 -6.40 -1.78 -6.03
C HIS A 9 -7.40 -0.93 -5.26
N SER A 10 -7.33 -1.10 -3.95
CA SER A 10 -8.05 -0.30 -2.97
C SER A 10 -7.12 0.70 -2.27
N HIS A 11 -7.63 1.41 -1.29
CA HIS A 11 -6.93 2.38 -0.48
C HIS A 11 -7.05 2.03 1.01
N ASP A 12 -5.95 2.01 1.76
CA ASP A 12 -5.95 1.85 3.23
C ASP A 12 -6.68 0.58 3.74
N THR A 13 -6.64 -0.54 3.01
CA THR A 13 -7.40 -1.75 3.40
C THR A 13 -6.58 -2.68 4.29
N GLY A 14 -5.27 -2.74 4.10
CA GLY A 14 -4.42 -3.74 4.74
C GLY A 14 -4.90 -5.16 4.45
N ARG A 15 -4.51 -6.10 5.31
CA ARG A 15 -4.97 -7.50 5.23
C ARG A 15 -6.37 -7.73 5.81
N TYR A 16 -7.10 -6.66 6.18
CA TYR A 16 -8.35 -6.75 6.94
C TYR A 16 -9.53 -7.05 6.04
N ILE A 17 -9.46 -8.22 5.37
CA ILE A 17 -10.49 -8.80 4.48
C ILE A 17 -10.66 -10.28 4.77
N GLN A 18 -11.78 -10.87 4.34
CA GLN A 18 -12.15 -12.26 4.60
C GLN A 18 -11.09 -13.29 4.16
N PRO A 19 -10.45 -13.21 2.96
CA PRO A 19 -9.45 -14.20 2.54
C PRO A 19 -8.20 -14.28 3.45
N TYR A 20 -7.97 -13.25 4.27
CA TYR A 20 -6.87 -13.20 5.24
C TYR A 20 -7.30 -13.55 6.67
N GLY A 21 -8.53 -14.07 6.86
CA GLY A 21 -9.03 -14.57 8.13
C GLY A 21 -9.61 -13.51 9.05
N HIS A 22 -9.91 -12.32 8.55
CA HIS A 22 -10.57 -11.27 9.32
C HIS A 22 -12.09 -11.33 9.16
N ALA A 23 -12.81 -10.94 10.23
CA ALA A 23 -14.27 -10.87 10.25
C ALA A 23 -14.78 -9.61 9.51
N VAL A 24 -14.32 -9.43 8.28
CA VAL A 24 -14.72 -8.36 7.36
C VAL A 24 -15.31 -9.05 6.12
N PRO A 25 -16.63 -9.08 5.94
CA PRO A 25 -17.28 -9.82 4.86
C PRO A 25 -16.89 -9.27 3.49
N THR A 26 -16.11 -10.03 2.74
CA THR A 26 -15.66 -9.71 1.39
C THR A 26 -15.75 -10.95 0.50
N PRO A 27 -16.98 -11.42 0.17
CA PRO A 27 -17.22 -12.68 -0.53
C PRO A 27 -16.70 -12.68 -1.98
N ASN A 28 -16.63 -11.53 -2.66
CA ASN A 28 -16.09 -11.45 -4.01
C ASN A 28 -14.56 -11.57 -4.02
N LEU A 29 -13.87 -10.93 -3.07
CA LEU A 29 -12.43 -11.13 -2.85
C LEU A 29 -12.13 -12.56 -2.42
N GLN A 30 -13.00 -13.18 -1.59
CA GLN A 30 -12.91 -14.60 -1.26
C GLN A 30 -13.02 -15.49 -2.51
N ARG A 31 -13.97 -15.21 -3.38
CA ARG A 31 -14.13 -15.92 -4.67
C ARG A 31 -12.91 -15.72 -5.58
N LEU A 32 -12.34 -14.51 -5.64
CA LEU A 32 -11.10 -14.26 -6.38
C LEU A 32 -9.94 -15.10 -5.81
N ALA A 33 -9.82 -15.18 -4.50
CA ALA A 33 -8.81 -15.99 -3.80
C ALA A 33 -8.97 -17.50 -4.12
N GLU A 34 -10.19 -18.01 -4.15
CA GLU A 34 -10.50 -19.41 -4.49
C GLU A 34 -10.20 -19.73 -5.95
N GLN A 35 -10.28 -18.77 -6.85
CA GLN A 35 -9.97 -18.91 -8.27
C GLN A 35 -8.50 -18.63 -8.61
N GLY A 36 -7.73 -18.08 -7.67
CA GLY A 36 -6.38 -17.61 -7.90
C GLY A 36 -5.36 -18.09 -6.86
N VAL A 37 -4.30 -17.33 -6.76
CA VAL A 37 -3.19 -17.53 -5.82
C VAL A 37 -3.22 -16.42 -4.77
N VAL A 38 -3.22 -16.80 -3.51
CA VAL A 38 -3.11 -15.89 -2.35
C VAL A 38 -1.68 -15.91 -1.83
N PHE A 39 -1.04 -14.76 -1.78
CA PHE A 39 0.24 -14.57 -1.13
C PHE A 39 0.00 -14.09 0.30
N ARG A 40 0.05 -15.01 1.27
CA ARG A 40 -0.33 -14.73 2.66
C ARG A 40 0.56 -13.70 3.34
N ASN A 41 1.85 -13.69 2.98
CA ASN A 41 2.86 -12.81 3.53
C ASN A 41 3.34 -11.78 2.49
N ALA A 42 2.39 -11.04 1.91
CA ALA A 42 2.69 -9.92 1.03
C ALA A 42 2.85 -8.61 1.83
N PHE A 43 3.84 -7.80 1.43
CA PHE A 43 4.18 -6.56 2.11
C PHE A 43 4.33 -5.39 1.14
N SER A 44 3.80 -4.25 1.55
CA SER A 44 4.14 -2.96 0.96
C SER A 44 5.56 -2.54 1.36
N VAL A 45 6.20 -1.75 0.52
CA VAL A 45 7.52 -1.16 0.81
C VAL A 45 7.41 0.09 1.69
N ALA A 46 6.22 0.70 1.73
CA ALA A 46 5.97 1.87 2.53
C ALA A 46 4.55 1.84 3.14
N PRO A 47 4.37 2.37 4.37
CA PRO A 47 3.09 2.35 5.08
C PRO A 47 2.20 3.56 4.73
N ASN A 48 2.41 4.17 3.56
CA ASN A 48 1.72 5.38 3.10
C ASN A 48 1.53 5.40 1.59
N CYS A 49 0.51 6.12 1.12
CA CYS A 49 -0.11 5.98 -0.20
C CYS A 49 0.86 6.10 -1.39
N SER A 50 1.37 7.31 -1.68
CA SER A 50 2.18 7.55 -2.88
C SER A 50 3.50 6.79 -2.88
N PRO A 51 4.26 6.69 -1.76
CA PRO A 51 5.46 5.87 -1.69
C PRO A 51 5.22 4.39 -1.96
N SER A 52 4.17 3.81 -1.37
CA SER A 52 3.82 2.40 -1.62
C SER A 52 3.46 2.14 -3.08
N ARG A 53 2.57 2.98 -3.64
CA ARG A 53 2.10 2.83 -5.03
C ARG A 53 3.23 3.02 -6.02
N SER A 54 4.09 4.02 -5.79
CA SER A 54 5.28 4.25 -6.63
C SER A 54 6.24 3.06 -6.61
N ALA A 55 6.45 2.44 -5.44
CA ALA A 55 7.31 1.26 -5.35
C ALA A 55 6.77 0.07 -6.15
N LEU A 56 5.44 -0.13 -6.17
CA LEU A 56 4.80 -1.18 -6.96
C LEU A 56 4.98 -0.94 -8.47
N VAL A 57 4.66 0.28 -8.94
CA VAL A 57 4.64 0.57 -10.38
C VAL A 57 6.02 0.85 -10.98
N THR A 58 7.05 1.13 -10.17
CA THR A 58 8.44 1.32 -10.61
C THR A 58 9.34 0.13 -10.29
N GLY A 59 8.93 -0.75 -9.36
CA GLY A 59 9.75 -1.85 -8.86
C GLY A 59 10.95 -1.41 -8.03
N GLN A 60 10.91 -0.19 -7.44
CA GLN A 60 12.00 0.41 -6.67
C GLN A 60 11.53 0.92 -5.31
N ALA A 61 12.42 0.92 -4.32
CA ALA A 61 12.18 1.55 -3.04
C ALA A 61 11.92 3.07 -3.19
N PRO A 62 11.06 3.68 -2.35
CA PRO A 62 10.67 5.08 -2.47
C PRO A 62 11.84 6.07 -2.49
N HIS A 63 12.89 5.85 -1.68
CA HIS A 63 14.08 6.72 -1.72
C HIS A 63 14.87 6.60 -3.02
N CYS A 64 14.79 5.45 -3.72
CA CYS A 64 15.44 5.23 -5.02
C CYS A 64 14.65 5.88 -6.17
N ASN A 65 13.31 5.82 -6.12
CA ASN A 65 12.46 6.39 -7.17
C ASN A 65 12.08 7.85 -6.92
N GLY A 66 12.40 8.41 -5.72
CA GLY A 66 12.16 9.81 -5.33
C GLY A 66 10.84 10.09 -4.62
N MET A 67 9.92 9.14 -4.59
CA MET A 67 8.59 9.33 -3.96
C MET A 67 8.68 9.16 -2.44
N ASN A 68 9.37 10.05 -1.76
CA ASN A 68 9.57 10.01 -0.31
C ASN A 68 8.37 10.51 0.51
N GLY A 69 7.29 10.96 -0.13
CA GLY A 69 6.09 11.50 0.48
C GLY A 69 4.91 11.53 -0.49
N LEU A 70 3.87 12.30 -0.19
CA LEU A 70 2.61 12.28 -0.92
C LEU A 70 2.64 13.12 -2.21
N ALA A 71 2.21 12.57 -3.33
CA ALA A 71 2.22 13.24 -4.64
C ALA A 71 1.40 14.55 -4.64
N HIS A 72 0.24 14.59 -3.97
CA HIS A 72 -0.56 15.80 -3.87
C HIS A 72 0.09 16.89 -2.99
N ARG A 73 1.14 16.54 -2.23
CA ARG A 73 1.95 17.46 -1.44
C ARG A 73 3.25 17.89 -2.13
N GLY A 74 3.39 17.59 -3.43
CA GLY A 74 4.52 18.04 -4.26
C GLY A 74 5.67 17.04 -4.38
N PHE A 75 5.56 15.84 -3.81
CA PHE A 75 6.53 14.77 -4.08
C PHE A 75 6.26 14.15 -5.45
N SER A 76 7.32 13.71 -6.14
CA SER A 76 7.25 13.15 -7.49
C SER A 76 8.31 12.08 -7.72
N LEU A 77 8.09 11.23 -8.71
CA LEU A 77 9.11 10.34 -9.21
C LEU A 77 10.26 11.13 -9.83
N ILE A 78 11.49 10.65 -9.66
CA ILE A 78 12.68 11.19 -10.33
C ILE A 78 12.56 10.97 -11.85
N ASP A 79 12.08 9.80 -12.25
CA ASP A 79 11.88 9.43 -13.65
C ASP A 79 10.52 8.72 -13.82
N ILE A 80 9.55 9.44 -14.37
CA ILE A 80 8.19 8.92 -14.61
C ILE A 80 8.21 7.80 -15.68
N THR A 81 9.24 7.74 -16.56
CA THR A 81 9.34 6.71 -17.58
C THR A 81 9.69 5.32 -17.02
N GLN A 82 10.05 5.24 -15.74
CA GLN A 82 10.23 3.97 -15.03
C GLN A 82 8.90 3.34 -14.55
N HIS A 83 7.77 4.02 -14.75
CA HIS A 83 6.46 3.40 -14.52
C HIS A 83 6.24 2.22 -15.47
N ILE A 84 5.70 1.12 -14.96
CA ILE A 84 5.50 -0.16 -15.69
C ILE A 84 4.84 0.00 -17.07
N LEU A 85 3.92 0.94 -17.24
CA LEU A 85 3.25 1.17 -18.52
C LEU A 85 4.23 1.53 -19.65
N HIS A 86 5.32 2.28 -19.32
CA HIS A 86 6.32 2.65 -20.31
C HIS A 86 7.19 1.46 -20.77
N THR A 87 7.37 0.46 -19.89
CA THR A 87 8.01 -0.82 -20.26
C THR A 87 7.08 -1.69 -21.11
N LEU A 88 5.78 -1.64 -20.86
CA LEU A 88 4.79 -2.45 -21.60
C LEU A 88 4.44 -1.87 -22.98
N ARG A 89 4.41 -0.55 -23.12
CA ARG A 89 4.01 0.16 -24.35
C ARG A 89 4.79 -0.27 -25.62
N PRO A 90 6.14 -0.37 -25.61
CA PRO A 90 6.90 -0.83 -26.78
C PRO A 90 6.57 -2.26 -27.21
N HIS A 91 5.90 -3.01 -26.34
CA HIS A 91 5.46 -4.37 -26.59
C HIS A 91 3.99 -4.47 -27.02
N GLY A 92 3.38 -3.34 -27.39
CA GLY A 92 2.04 -3.25 -27.96
C GLY A 92 0.89 -3.22 -26.95
N TYR A 93 1.18 -2.94 -25.67
CA TYR A 93 0.14 -2.75 -24.65
C TYR A 93 -0.48 -1.35 -24.73
N HIS A 94 -1.79 -1.28 -24.78
CA HIS A 94 -2.55 -0.06 -24.54
C HIS A 94 -2.79 0.11 -23.03
N SER A 95 -2.59 1.32 -22.53
CA SER A 95 -2.67 1.60 -21.09
C SER A 95 -3.88 2.45 -20.74
N SER A 96 -4.59 2.08 -19.67
CA SER A 96 -5.74 2.82 -19.18
C SER A 96 -5.76 2.93 -17.67
N LEU A 97 -6.24 4.07 -17.17
CA LEU A 97 -6.43 4.38 -15.76
C LEU A 97 -7.89 4.67 -15.49
N PHE A 98 -8.44 4.04 -14.46
CA PHE A 98 -9.78 4.30 -13.93
C PHE A 98 -9.72 4.59 -12.42
N GLY A 99 -10.23 5.75 -12.00
CA GLY A 99 -10.29 6.16 -10.61
C GLY A 99 -8.95 6.67 -10.05
N VAL A 100 -8.53 6.17 -8.90
CA VAL A 100 -7.39 6.69 -8.12
C VAL A 100 -6.06 6.07 -8.57
N GLN A 101 -4.98 6.89 -8.68
CA GLN A 101 -3.61 6.40 -8.90
C GLN A 101 -2.60 6.86 -7.81
N HIS A 102 -2.62 8.11 -7.41
CA HIS A 102 -1.84 8.75 -6.34
C HIS A 102 -0.29 8.66 -6.47
N VAL A 103 0.22 8.45 -7.70
CA VAL A 103 1.67 8.45 -8.01
C VAL A 103 2.10 9.78 -8.63
N ALA A 104 1.17 10.52 -9.22
CA ALA A 104 1.39 11.86 -9.75
C ALA A 104 0.25 12.79 -9.34
N LYS A 105 0.56 14.09 -9.18
CA LYS A 105 -0.45 15.11 -8.87
C LYS A 105 -1.49 15.22 -9.97
N GLN A 106 -1.06 15.08 -11.23
CA GLN A 106 -1.93 15.07 -12.41
C GLN A 106 -1.76 13.72 -13.11
N PRO A 107 -2.81 12.89 -13.21
CA PRO A 107 -2.72 11.54 -13.81
C PRO A 107 -2.18 11.52 -15.24
N GLN A 108 -2.44 12.58 -16.01
CA GLN A 108 -1.97 12.72 -17.39
C GLN A 108 -0.44 12.73 -17.51
N GLN A 109 0.27 13.14 -16.45
CA GLN A 109 1.74 13.14 -16.43
C GLN A 109 2.34 11.72 -16.48
N ILE A 110 1.58 10.71 -16.04
CA ILE A 110 2.05 9.31 -16.05
C ILE A 110 2.09 8.79 -17.50
N GLY A 111 1.19 9.27 -18.35
CA GLY A 111 1.19 8.97 -19.79
C GLY A 111 0.31 7.78 -20.19
N TYR A 112 -0.76 7.47 -19.46
CA TYR A 112 -1.78 6.51 -19.90
C TYR A 112 -2.39 6.94 -21.25
N ASP A 113 -2.75 5.96 -22.09
CA ASP A 113 -3.43 6.21 -23.36
C ASP A 113 -4.89 6.59 -23.15
N HIS A 114 -5.51 6.10 -22.07
CA HIS A 114 -6.85 6.48 -21.63
C HIS A 114 -6.88 6.79 -20.13
N VAL A 115 -7.51 7.90 -19.74
CA VAL A 115 -7.61 8.33 -18.33
C VAL A 115 -9.05 8.69 -18.01
N TRP A 116 -9.66 7.97 -17.06
CA TRP A 116 -10.94 8.27 -16.47
C TRP A 116 -10.80 8.44 -14.96
N VAL A 117 -10.91 9.66 -14.46
CA VAL A 117 -10.68 10.04 -13.05
C VAL A 117 -11.75 10.99 -12.53
N GLU A 118 -12.95 10.93 -13.11
CA GLU A 118 -14.10 11.75 -12.71
C GLU A 118 -14.56 11.44 -11.29
N SER A 119 -14.32 10.23 -10.85
CA SER A 119 -14.57 9.78 -9.48
C SER A 119 -13.58 8.68 -9.08
N GLY A 120 -13.21 8.64 -7.79
CA GLY A 120 -12.51 7.50 -7.18
C GLY A 120 -13.46 6.52 -6.47
N ARG A 121 -14.75 6.87 -6.37
CA ARG A 121 -15.73 6.00 -5.68
C ARG A 121 -16.03 4.76 -6.49
N ALA A 122 -15.94 3.61 -5.82
CA ALA A 122 -16.00 2.29 -6.43
C ALA A 122 -17.21 2.10 -7.37
N ALA A 123 -18.40 2.52 -6.95
CA ALA A 123 -19.63 2.40 -7.76
C ALA A 123 -19.55 3.11 -9.12
N ASN A 124 -18.90 4.28 -9.17
CA ASN A 124 -18.76 5.05 -10.42
C ASN A 124 -17.63 4.46 -11.29
N VAL A 125 -16.52 4.05 -10.67
CA VAL A 125 -15.37 3.46 -11.37
C VAL A 125 -15.77 2.19 -12.10
N VAL A 126 -16.52 1.28 -11.47
CA VAL A 126 -16.90 0.00 -12.10
C VAL A 126 -17.85 0.17 -13.27
N GLN A 127 -18.69 1.20 -13.28
CA GLN A 127 -19.54 1.51 -14.43
C GLN A 127 -18.67 1.89 -15.65
N ALA A 128 -17.72 2.80 -15.49
CA ALA A 128 -16.81 3.22 -16.56
C ALA A 128 -15.93 2.05 -17.05
N VAL A 129 -15.43 1.23 -16.14
CA VAL A 129 -14.64 0.03 -16.48
C VAL A 129 -15.48 -0.97 -17.29
N GLY A 130 -16.74 -1.23 -16.87
CA GLY A 130 -17.62 -2.17 -17.56
C GLY A 130 -17.97 -1.72 -18.98
N GLU A 131 -18.14 -0.42 -19.20
CA GLU A 131 -18.36 0.15 -20.54
C GLU A 131 -17.10 0.01 -21.41
N PHE A 132 -15.93 0.33 -20.86
CA PHE A 132 -14.66 0.28 -21.59
C PHE A 132 -14.24 -1.14 -21.98
N LEU A 133 -14.46 -2.13 -21.12
CA LEU A 133 -14.07 -3.53 -21.38
C LEU A 133 -14.80 -4.17 -22.56
N ARG A 134 -15.96 -3.63 -23.01
CA ARG A 134 -16.73 -4.18 -24.15
C ARG A 134 -15.99 -4.05 -25.49
N ASP A 135 -15.20 -2.97 -25.64
CA ASP A 135 -14.53 -2.64 -26.90
C ASP A 135 -13.02 -2.44 -26.75
N VAL A 136 -12.42 -2.90 -25.64
CA VAL A 136 -11.01 -2.69 -25.35
C VAL A 136 -10.09 -3.45 -26.32
N SER A 137 -9.09 -2.76 -26.86
CA SER A 137 -8.06 -3.38 -27.68
C SER A 137 -7.08 -4.20 -26.82
N GLN A 138 -6.69 -5.38 -27.29
CA GLN A 138 -5.76 -6.29 -26.61
C GLN A 138 -4.41 -6.33 -27.33
N PRO A 139 -3.27 -6.52 -26.59
CA PRO A 139 -3.21 -6.61 -25.13
C PRO A 139 -3.31 -5.24 -24.46
N PHE A 140 -3.83 -5.19 -23.25
CA PHE A 140 -3.93 -3.96 -22.46
C PHE A 140 -3.31 -4.10 -21.06
N TYR A 141 -2.87 -2.97 -20.51
CA TYR A 141 -2.58 -2.74 -19.10
C TYR A 141 -3.62 -1.76 -18.55
N MET A 142 -4.35 -2.17 -17.55
CA MET A 142 -5.41 -1.37 -16.94
C MET A 142 -5.18 -1.24 -15.44
N GLU A 143 -5.08 -0.01 -14.96
CA GLU A 143 -5.08 0.31 -13.53
C GLU A 143 -6.49 0.74 -13.13
N ILE A 144 -7.05 0.06 -12.13
CA ILE A 144 -8.37 0.33 -11.56
C ILE A 144 -8.18 0.61 -10.08
N GLY A 145 -8.30 1.87 -9.68
CA GLY A 145 -8.10 2.31 -8.31
C GLY A 145 -9.40 2.77 -7.67
N PHE A 146 -9.77 2.13 -6.55
CA PHE A 146 -10.90 2.52 -5.72
C PHE A 146 -10.44 3.39 -4.55
N PHE A 147 -11.25 4.39 -4.18
CA PHE A 147 -11.01 5.21 -3.01
C PHE A 147 -11.31 4.46 -1.70
N GLU A 148 -12.24 3.51 -1.76
CA GLU A 148 -12.55 2.62 -0.63
C GLU A 148 -11.32 1.72 -0.35
N THR A 149 -10.89 1.56 0.88
CA THR A 149 -11.44 1.91 2.20
C THR A 149 -10.77 3.14 2.86
N HIS A 150 -10.44 4.18 2.10
CA HIS A 150 -9.91 5.42 2.67
C HIS A 150 -11.00 6.16 3.46
N ARG A 151 -10.61 6.90 4.48
CA ARG A 151 -11.51 7.80 5.20
C ARG A 151 -12.00 8.93 4.27
N GLU A 152 -13.28 9.50 4.42
CA GLU A 152 -14.14 9.13 5.52
C GLU A 152 -14.98 7.89 5.16
N PHE A 153 -15.25 7.05 6.18
CA PHE A 153 -16.04 5.85 6.01
C PHE A 153 -17.55 6.17 5.90
N PRO A 154 -18.36 5.31 5.25
CA PRO A 154 -19.80 5.44 5.22
C PRO A 154 -20.45 5.22 6.60
N ASP A 155 -21.71 5.59 6.72
CA ASP A 155 -22.53 5.26 7.88
C ASP A 155 -22.69 3.74 8.02
N HIS A 156 -22.94 3.28 9.25
CA HIS A 156 -23.11 1.87 9.59
C HIS A 156 -24.34 1.67 10.48
N ASP A 157 -24.91 0.46 10.47
CA ASP A 157 -26.01 0.11 11.35
C ASP A 157 -25.54 -0.12 12.79
N ALA A 158 -26.37 0.22 13.77
CA ALA A 158 -26.08 0.00 15.18
C ALA A 158 -25.89 -1.49 15.53
N ALA A 159 -26.54 -2.39 14.77
CA ALA A 159 -26.39 -3.84 14.92
C ALA A 159 -24.97 -4.31 14.61
N ASP A 160 -24.30 -3.72 13.62
CA ASP A 160 -22.94 -4.08 13.20
C ASP A 160 -21.94 -3.83 14.32
N VAL A 161 -22.13 -2.76 15.10
CA VAL A 161 -21.27 -2.42 16.26
C VAL A 161 -21.30 -3.48 17.36
N THR A 162 -22.45 -4.14 17.53
CA THR A 162 -22.65 -5.14 18.61
C THR A 162 -21.70 -6.33 18.46
N TYR A 163 -21.44 -6.77 17.25
CA TYR A 163 -20.61 -7.94 16.94
C TYR A 163 -19.24 -7.58 16.38
N CYS A 164 -18.96 -6.28 16.21
CA CYS A 164 -17.68 -5.80 15.73
C CYS A 164 -16.62 -5.90 16.84
N ARG A 165 -15.49 -6.50 16.52
CA ARG A 165 -14.31 -6.52 17.38
C ARG A 165 -13.15 -5.85 16.66
N PRO A 166 -12.63 -4.72 17.18
CA PRO A 166 -11.43 -4.11 16.63
C PRO A 166 -10.24 -5.08 16.70
N PRO A 167 -9.42 -5.16 15.63
CA PRO A 167 -8.21 -5.97 15.67
C PRO A 167 -7.12 -5.28 16.49
N ALA A 168 -6.12 -6.04 16.97
CA ALA A 168 -4.89 -5.44 17.48
C ALA A 168 -4.26 -4.52 16.41
N PRO A 169 -3.65 -3.39 16.78
CA PRO A 169 -3.34 -2.92 18.13
C PRO A 169 -4.45 -2.06 18.77
N LEU A 170 -5.65 -2.03 18.20
CA LEU A 170 -6.73 -1.14 18.66
C LEU A 170 -7.35 -1.64 19.98
N PRO A 171 -7.62 -0.74 20.95
CA PRO A 171 -8.38 -1.09 22.13
C PRO A 171 -9.86 -1.31 21.80
N ASP A 172 -10.50 -2.17 22.57
CA ASP A 172 -11.91 -2.52 22.37
C ASP A 172 -12.82 -1.57 23.14
N THR A 173 -13.05 -0.35 22.60
CA THR A 173 -14.00 0.64 23.12
C THR A 173 -15.19 0.79 22.18
N LEU A 174 -16.28 1.39 22.65
CA LEU A 174 -17.48 1.60 21.83
C LEU A 174 -17.21 2.49 20.61
N GLU A 175 -16.40 3.54 20.79
CA GLU A 175 -16.03 4.47 19.73
C GLU A 175 -15.22 3.78 18.62
N ILE A 176 -14.26 2.95 19.02
CA ILE A 176 -13.42 2.20 18.08
C ILE A 176 -14.20 1.07 17.39
N ARG A 177 -15.14 0.41 18.10
CA ARG A 177 -16.07 -0.55 17.46
C ARG A 177 -16.92 0.13 16.40
N ARG A 178 -17.43 1.36 16.64
CA ARG A 178 -18.18 2.13 15.64
C ARG A 178 -17.32 2.49 14.45
N ASP A 179 -16.11 2.96 14.68
CA ASP A 179 -15.15 3.31 13.63
C ASP A 179 -14.77 2.08 12.78
N MET A 180 -14.60 0.92 13.42
CA MET A 180 -14.34 -0.35 12.72
C MET A 180 -15.56 -0.87 11.96
N ALA A 181 -16.79 -0.70 12.50
CA ALA A 181 -18.02 -1.06 11.79
C ALA A 181 -18.17 -0.23 10.50
N ALA A 182 -17.86 1.07 10.56
CA ALA A 182 -17.86 1.94 9.38
C ALA A 182 -16.79 1.53 8.33
N PHE A 183 -15.61 1.10 8.78
CA PHE A 183 -14.60 0.50 7.90
C PHE A 183 -15.13 -0.77 7.21
N ILE A 184 -15.84 -1.63 7.93
CA ILE A 184 -16.44 -2.86 7.37
C ILE A 184 -17.45 -2.51 6.28
N GLU A 185 -18.28 -1.48 6.46
CA GLU A 185 -19.21 -1.03 5.42
C GLU A 185 -18.46 -0.52 4.16
N SER A 186 -17.38 0.23 4.35
CA SER A 186 -16.52 0.63 3.23
C SER A 186 -15.91 -0.56 2.50
N ALA A 187 -15.51 -1.60 3.24
CA ALA A 187 -14.97 -2.83 2.68
C ALA A 187 -16.01 -3.65 1.90
N LYS A 188 -17.28 -3.63 2.30
CA LYS A 188 -18.37 -4.24 1.54
C LYS A 188 -18.58 -3.55 0.19
N ILE A 189 -18.57 -2.20 0.17
CA ILE A 189 -18.68 -1.42 -1.08
C ILE A 189 -17.50 -1.76 -2.03
N LEU A 190 -16.30 -1.83 -1.50
CA LEU A 190 -15.11 -2.25 -2.24
C LEU A 190 -15.30 -3.66 -2.83
N ASP A 191 -15.76 -4.61 -2.02
CA ASP A 191 -15.93 -6.00 -2.43
C ASP A 191 -16.96 -6.17 -3.54
N ASP A 192 -18.08 -5.46 -3.44
CA ASP A 192 -19.11 -5.42 -4.50
C ASP A 192 -18.52 -4.93 -5.82
N ALA A 193 -17.69 -3.88 -5.77
CA ALA A 193 -17.02 -3.35 -6.95
C ALA A 193 -16.03 -4.35 -7.57
N VAL A 194 -15.26 -5.08 -6.75
CA VAL A 194 -14.41 -6.16 -7.23
C VAL A 194 -15.25 -7.24 -7.93
N GLY A 195 -16.41 -7.57 -7.38
CA GLY A 195 -17.37 -8.51 -7.99
C GLY A 195 -17.84 -8.07 -9.37
N VAL A 196 -18.15 -6.77 -9.54
CA VAL A 196 -18.56 -6.21 -10.83
C VAL A 196 -17.45 -6.29 -11.87
N VAL A 197 -16.20 -5.95 -11.50
CA VAL A 197 -15.04 -6.09 -12.42
C VAL A 197 -14.83 -7.54 -12.85
N MET A 198 -14.88 -8.48 -11.90
CA MET A 198 -14.74 -9.90 -12.20
C MET A 198 -15.85 -10.39 -13.15
N GLN A 199 -17.08 -9.96 -12.94
CA GLN A 199 -18.23 -10.31 -13.78
C GLN A 199 -18.07 -9.71 -15.20
N ALA A 200 -17.64 -8.46 -15.32
CA ALA A 200 -17.40 -7.81 -16.61
C ALA A 200 -16.35 -8.57 -17.45
N LEU A 201 -15.29 -9.09 -16.82
CA LEU A 201 -14.29 -9.93 -17.51
C LEU A 201 -14.88 -11.25 -18.03
N VAL A 202 -15.83 -11.85 -17.31
CA VAL A 202 -16.54 -13.05 -17.77
C VAL A 202 -17.44 -12.73 -18.96
N GLU A 203 -18.24 -11.66 -18.87
CA GLU A 203 -19.20 -11.26 -19.90
C GLU A 203 -18.51 -10.85 -21.22
N THR A 204 -17.32 -10.28 -21.13
CA THR A 204 -16.52 -9.90 -22.32
C THR A 204 -15.61 -11.02 -22.83
N GLY A 205 -15.59 -12.19 -22.17
CA GLY A 205 -14.74 -13.32 -22.55
C GLY A 205 -13.23 -13.09 -22.33
N LEU A 206 -12.86 -12.08 -21.54
CA LEU A 206 -11.46 -11.69 -21.33
C LEU A 206 -10.79 -12.45 -20.18
N VAL A 207 -11.58 -13.11 -19.33
CA VAL A 207 -11.15 -13.67 -18.05
C VAL A 207 -9.98 -14.65 -18.15
N GLU A 208 -9.95 -15.51 -19.17
CA GLU A 208 -8.91 -16.56 -19.30
C GLU A 208 -7.56 -16.03 -19.78
N ASN A 209 -7.54 -14.88 -20.47
CA ASN A 209 -6.31 -14.23 -20.97
C ASN A 209 -5.95 -12.96 -20.20
N THR A 210 -6.46 -12.78 -18.99
CA THR A 210 -6.20 -11.61 -18.17
C THR A 210 -5.53 -12.01 -16.86
N LEU A 211 -4.35 -11.43 -16.56
CA LEU A 211 -3.79 -11.40 -15.23
C LEU A 211 -4.47 -10.28 -14.44
N LEU A 212 -5.31 -10.67 -13.49
CA LEU A 212 -5.90 -9.76 -12.51
C LEU A 212 -5.16 -9.92 -11.20
N PHE A 213 -4.52 -8.87 -10.70
CA PHE A 213 -4.00 -8.84 -9.35
C PHE A 213 -4.66 -7.76 -8.52
N TYR A 214 -5.14 -8.18 -7.35
CA TYR A 214 -5.73 -7.30 -6.35
C TYR A 214 -4.74 -7.10 -5.20
N THR A 215 -4.55 -5.83 -4.82
CA THR A 215 -3.82 -5.43 -3.61
C THR A 215 -4.37 -4.11 -3.08
N THR A 216 -3.81 -3.63 -1.96
CA THR A 216 -3.97 -2.26 -1.43
C THR A 216 -2.61 -1.61 -1.28
N ASP A 217 -2.57 -0.34 -0.99
CA ASP A 217 -1.31 0.37 -0.79
C ASP A 217 -0.63 0.05 0.56
N HIS A 218 -1.35 0.02 1.67
CA HIS A 218 -0.83 -0.23 3.02
C HIS A 218 -1.95 -0.61 4.00
N GLY A 219 -1.64 -0.60 5.30
CA GLY A 219 -2.61 -0.89 6.36
C GLY A 219 -3.71 0.15 6.52
N PRO A 220 -4.79 -0.19 7.27
CA PRO A 220 -5.95 0.69 7.45
C PRO A 220 -5.61 2.00 8.17
N ALA A 221 -6.43 3.02 7.91
CA ALA A 221 -6.29 4.37 8.49
C ALA A 221 -6.73 4.43 9.96
N PHE A 222 -6.09 3.60 10.80
CA PHE A 222 -6.28 3.57 12.26
C PHE A 222 -4.96 3.86 12.98
N PRO A 223 -5.01 4.37 14.23
CA PRO A 223 -3.82 4.56 15.05
C PRO A 223 -3.02 3.24 15.23
N GLY A 224 -1.68 3.32 15.11
CA GLY A 224 -0.82 2.15 15.20
C GLY A 224 -0.83 1.21 13.99
N MET A 225 -1.51 1.58 12.90
CA MET A 225 -1.57 0.85 11.64
C MET A 225 -0.93 1.66 10.50
N LYS A 226 -1.69 2.39 9.70
CA LYS A 226 -1.16 3.30 8.66
C LYS A 226 0.01 4.12 9.20
N THR A 227 1.02 4.38 8.36
CA THR A 227 2.27 5.08 8.69
C THR A 227 3.22 4.36 9.63
N THR A 228 2.91 3.14 10.10
CA THR A 228 3.85 2.33 10.89
C THR A 228 4.54 1.27 10.03
N LEU A 229 5.77 0.87 10.38
CA LEU A 229 6.49 -0.22 9.71
C LEU A 229 6.23 -1.61 10.33
N THR A 230 5.23 -1.70 11.21
CA THR A 230 4.72 -2.97 11.73
C THR A 230 3.92 -3.72 10.64
N ASN A 231 3.60 -5.00 10.87
CA ASN A 231 2.74 -5.78 9.98
C ASN A 231 1.35 -5.16 9.81
N HIS A 232 0.89 -4.37 10.79
CA HIS A 232 -0.37 -3.65 10.68
C HIS A 232 -0.33 -2.50 9.66
N GLY A 233 0.85 -1.90 9.47
CA GLY A 233 1.04 -0.79 8.52
C GLY A 233 1.48 -1.24 7.12
N ILE A 234 2.38 -2.23 7.03
CA ILE A 234 2.94 -2.66 5.73
C ILE A 234 2.38 -3.99 5.21
N GLY A 235 1.62 -4.74 6.01
CA GLY A 235 0.99 -5.98 5.57
C GLY A 235 -0.20 -5.72 4.64
N VAL A 236 -0.16 -6.28 3.43
CA VAL A 236 -1.17 -6.05 2.38
C VAL A 236 -1.71 -7.38 1.84
N PRO A 237 -2.92 -7.41 1.31
CA PRO A 237 -3.37 -8.55 0.51
C PRO A 237 -2.65 -8.53 -0.84
N LEU A 238 -2.35 -9.70 -1.36
CA LEU A 238 -1.98 -9.90 -2.75
C LEU A 238 -2.66 -11.18 -3.23
N ILE A 239 -3.69 -11.00 -4.08
CA ILE A 239 -4.48 -12.07 -4.66
C ILE A 239 -4.35 -11.96 -6.17
N VAL A 240 -3.90 -13.01 -6.84
CA VAL A 240 -3.60 -12.98 -8.27
C VAL A 240 -4.32 -14.13 -8.96
N ARG A 241 -5.10 -13.82 -10.00
CA ARG A 241 -5.72 -14.80 -10.89
C ARG A 241 -5.32 -14.52 -12.33
N GLY A 242 -4.99 -15.57 -13.09
CA GLY A 242 -4.64 -15.39 -14.50
C GLY A 242 -3.95 -16.60 -15.13
N PRO A 243 -3.44 -16.43 -16.35
CA PRO A 243 -2.74 -17.49 -17.06
C PRO A 243 -1.39 -17.86 -16.43
N ARG A 244 -0.75 -18.92 -16.94
CA ARG A 244 0.59 -19.38 -16.59
C ARG A 244 0.79 -19.79 -15.11
N GLY A 245 -0.26 -20.35 -14.49
CA GLY A 245 -0.18 -20.93 -13.15
C GLY A 245 -0.83 -20.10 -12.05
N PHE A 246 -1.30 -18.88 -12.33
CA PHE A 246 -2.09 -18.10 -11.39
C PHE A 246 -3.56 -18.59 -11.34
N VAL A 247 -3.71 -19.89 -11.04
CA VAL A 247 -4.99 -20.59 -10.96
C VAL A 247 -5.08 -21.23 -9.57
N GLY A 248 -6.24 -21.14 -8.93
CA GLY A 248 -6.45 -21.56 -7.56
C GLY A 248 -7.40 -22.75 -7.37
N PRO A 249 -7.66 -23.03 -6.10
CA PRO A 249 -7.16 -22.33 -4.91
C PRO A 249 -5.70 -22.69 -4.61
N LYS A 250 -4.84 -21.69 -4.46
CA LYS A 250 -3.44 -21.86 -4.07
C LYS A 250 -3.05 -20.81 -3.02
N LEU A 251 -2.37 -21.25 -1.96
CA LEU A 251 -1.80 -20.40 -0.92
C LEU A 251 -0.28 -20.45 -0.97
N ILE A 252 0.38 -19.30 -0.97
CA ILE A 252 1.84 -19.15 -0.91
C ILE A 252 2.19 -18.41 0.38
N GLU A 253 3.02 -19.06 1.20
CA GLU A 253 3.44 -18.57 2.52
C GLU A 253 4.74 -17.75 2.45
N ALA A 254 5.54 -17.88 1.39
CA ALA A 254 6.78 -17.14 1.22
C ALA A 254 6.55 -15.62 1.32
N PRO A 255 7.39 -14.87 2.06
CA PRO A 255 7.34 -13.41 2.07
C PRO A 255 7.60 -12.83 0.68
N VAL A 256 6.74 -11.92 0.25
CA VAL A 256 6.83 -11.23 -1.04
C VAL A 256 6.59 -9.72 -0.88
N SER A 257 7.10 -8.93 -1.80
CA SER A 257 7.01 -7.47 -1.81
C SER A 257 6.14 -6.97 -2.96
N HIS A 258 5.55 -5.80 -2.82
CA HIS A 258 4.95 -5.07 -3.94
C HIS A 258 5.91 -4.88 -5.12
N MET A 259 7.21 -4.73 -4.86
CA MET A 259 8.22 -4.61 -5.92
C MET A 259 8.34 -5.85 -6.80
N ASP A 260 7.84 -7.02 -6.36
CA ASP A 260 7.90 -8.27 -7.11
C ASP A 260 6.86 -8.35 -8.24
N ILE A 261 5.86 -7.46 -8.21
CA ILE A 261 4.78 -7.44 -9.21
C ILE A 261 5.32 -7.04 -10.58
N PHE A 262 6.13 -6.00 -10.68
CA PHE A 262 6.66 -5.54 -11.97
C PHE A 262 7.52 -6.60 -12.68
N PRO A 263 8.56 -7.20 -12.05
CA PRO A 263 9.31 -8.28 -12.69
C PRO A 263 8.46 -9.52 -13.00
N THR A 264 7.42 -9.80 -12.20
CA THR A 264 6.46 -10.88 -12.50
C THR A 264 5.69 -10.60 -13.79
N VAL A 265 5.24 -9.38 -13.99
CA VAL A 265 4.58 -8.96 -15.24
C VAL A 265 5.55 -9.11 -16.43
N CYS A 266 6.79 -8.65 -16.31
CA CYS A 266 7.80 -8.82 -17.37
C CYS A 266 8.00 -10.29 -17.75
N ASP A 267 8.18 -11.15 -16.75
CA ASP A 267 8.37 -12.60 -16.95
C ASP A 267 7.12 -13.26 -17.56
N LEU A 268 5.91 -12.87 -17.08
CA LEU A 268 4.64 -13.37 -17.60
C LEU A 268 4.47 -13.05 -19.09
N VAL A 269 4.82 -11.84 -19.52
CA VAL A 269 4.63 -11.40 -20.92
C VAL A 269 5.84 -11.71 -21.81
N GLY A 270 6.92 -12.24 -21.24
CA GLY A 270 8.12 -12.68 -21.96
C GLY A 270 8.98 -11.50 -22.45
N ILE A 271 9.14 -10.47 -21.64
CA ILE A 271 10.01 -9.32 -21.91
C ILE A 271 11.13 -9.23 -20.87
N SER A 272 12.27 -8.66 -21.27
CA SER A 272 13.38 -8.46 -20.33
C SER A 272 12.99 -7.47 -19.24
N ALA A 273 13.23 -7.85 -17.99
CA ALA A 273 13.05 -6.97 -16.85
C ALA A 273 14.06 -5.80 -16.91
N PRO A 274 13.63 -4.55 -16.74
CA PRO A 274 14.53 -3.41 -16.63
C PRO A 274 15.56 -3.57 -15.51
N ALA A 275 16.78 -3.05 -15.74
CA ALA A 275 17.91 -3.24 -14.80
C ALA A 275 17.74 -2.52 -13.46
N TRP A 276 16.86 -1.53 -13.36
CA TRP A 276 16.59 -0.81 -12.12
C TRP A 276 15.66 -1.55 -11.14
N LEU A 277 15.00 -2.65 -11.57
CA LEU A 277 14.07 -3.37 -10.70
C LEU A 277 14.78 -4.01 -9.51
N GLN A 278 14.22 -3.83 -8.33
CA GLN A 278 14.74 -4.39 -7.07
C GLN A 278 13.97 -5.63 -6.61
N GLY A 279 12.79 -5.88 -7.17
CA GLY A 279 11.96 -7.05 -6.92
C GLY A 279 12.39 -8.27 -7.73
N LYS A 280 11.69 -9.40 -7.50
CA LYS A 280 11.88 -10.67 -8.19
C LYS A 280 10.56 -11.21 -8.72
N SER A 281 10.59 -11.97 -9.82
CA SER A 281 9.37 -12.61 -10.34
C SER A 281 8.77 -13.60 -9.34
N LEU A 282 7.45 -13.53 -9.16
CA LEU A 282 6.67 -14.48 -8.33
C LEU A 282 6.43 -15.83 -9.04
N LEU A 283 6.69 -15.93 -10.35
CA LEU A 283 6.42 -17.14 -11.14
C LEU A 283 7.10 -18.40 -10.60
N PRO A 284 8.35 -18.39 -10.12
CA PRO A 284 8.97 -19.57 -9.53
C PRO A 284 8.21 -20.11 -8.32
N LEU A 285 7.69 -19.23 -7.44
CA LEU A 285 6.82 -19.64 -6.32
C LEU A 285 5.49 -20.24 -6.82
N VAL A 286 4.88 -19.58 -7.81
CA VAL A 286 3.59 -20.02 -8.39
C VAL A 286 3.72 -21.39 -9.06
N ARG A 287 4.87 -21.67 -9.70
CA ARG A 287 5.15 -22.95 -10.34
C ARG A 287 5.65 -24.04 -9.38
N GLY A 288 5.93 -23.70 -8.12
CA GLY A 288 6.52 -24.63 -7.14
C GLY A 288 7.98 -24.99 -7.44
N GLU A 289 8.70 -24.10 -8.14
CA GLU A 289 10.13 -24.24 -8.42
C GLU A 289 10.99 -23.87 -7.22
N THR A 290 10.45 -23.07 -6.31
CA THR A 290 11.04 -22.67 -5.03
C THR A 290 9.95 -22.40 -3.99
N ASP A 291 10.31 -22.56 -2.71
CA ASP A 291 9.45 -22.21 -1.56
C ASP A 291 9.89 -20.87 -0.92
N GLU A 292 10.99 -20.28 -1.38
CA GLU A 292 11.51 -19.01 -0.87
C GLU A 292 11.90 -18.09 -2.03
N LEU A 293 11.53 -16.80 -1.92
CA LEU A 293 11.91 -15.77 -2.89
C LEU A 293 12.90 -14.76 -2.30
N HIS A 294 12.68 -14.37 -1.05
CA HIS A 294 13.47 -13.39 -0.33
C HIS A 294 13.83 -13.87 1.07
N ALA A 295 15.13 -13.88 1.39
CA ALA A 295 15.60 -14.11 2.77
C ALA A 295 15.24 -12.95 3.72
N GLN A 296 14.96 -11.78 3.16
CA GLN A 296 14.56 -10.58 3.89
C GLN A 296 13.86 -9.58 2.96
N LEU A 297 12.97 -8.77 3.53
CA LEU A 297 12.31 -7.65 2.87
C LEU A 297 12.65 -6.35 3.61
N PHE A 298 12.52 -5.22 2.91
CA PHE A 298 12.75 -3.90 3.48
C PHE A 298 11.53 -3.02 3.29
N ALA A 299 11.33 -2.11 4.25
CA ALA A 299 10.29 -1.11 4.17
C ALA A 299 10.75 0.22 4.78
N GLU A 300 10.13 1.31 4.34
CA GLU A 300 10.55 2.64 4.72
C GLU A 300 9.40 3.64 4.79
N VAL A 301 9.58 4.67 5.57
CA VAL A 301 8.81 5.90 5.51
C VAL A 301 9.76 7.06 5.71
N THR A 302 9.52 8.19 5.03
CA THR A 302 10.28 9.43 5.21
C THR A 302 9.32 10.58 5.52
N TYR A 303 8.30 10.78 4.68
CA TYR A 303 7.23 11.74 4.90
C TYR A 303 5.87 11.07 4.70
N HIS A 304 4.90 11.46 5.54
CA HIS A 304 3.48 11.31 5.26
C HIS A 304 2.83 12.70 5.31
N ALA A 305 2.08 13.01 6.34
CA ALA A 305 1.64 14.38 6.61
C ALA A 305 2.82 15.24 7.10
N ALA A 306 3.67 14.69 7.96
CA ALA A 306 4.88 15.28 8.49
C ALA A 306 6.09 14.36 8.33
N TYR A 307 7.29 14.88 8.60
CA TYR A 307 8.55 14.15 8.56
C TYR A 307 8.63 13.11 9.68
N GLU A 308 8.80 11.84 9.32
CA GLU A 308 8.93 10.73 10.25
C GLU A 308 9.78 9.61 9.64
N PRO A 309 11.11 9.82 9.51
CA PRO A 309 11.97 8.87 8.81
C PRO A 309 12.20 7.60 9.63
N MET A 310 11.77 6.48 9.09
CA MET A 310 12.01 5.14 9.63
C MET A 310 12.41 4.17 8.51
N ARG A 311 13.20 3.16 8.86
CA ARG A 311 13.58 2.04 7.99
C ARG A 311 13.37 0.73 8.72
N ALA A 312 12.97 -0.30 8.00
CA ALA A 312 12.78 -1.63 8.57
C ALA A 312 13.42 -2.72 7.69
N VAL A 313 13.90 -3.77 8.35
CA VAL A 313 14.20 -5.05 7.74
C VAL A 313 13.34 -6.13 8.37
N HIS A 314 12.77 -6.98 7.53
CA HIS A 314 11.86 -8.06 7.89
C HIS A 314 12.39 -9.37 7.35
N THR A 315 12.64 -10.35 8.21
CA THR A 315 12.90 -11.76 7.89
C THR A 315 11.66 -12.59 8.21
N PRO A 316 11.58 -13.87 7.86
CA PRO A 316 10.43 -14.71 8.23
C PRO A 316 10.14 -14.76 9.74
N ARG A 317 11.15 -14.51 10.59
CA ARG A 317 10.99 -14.58 12.04
C ARG A 317 11.15 -13.24 12.76
N TYR A 318 12.07 -12.38 12.33
CA TYR A 318 12.40 -11.16 13.06
C TYR A 318 12.12 -9.93 12.22
N LYS A 319 11.65 -8.86 12.88
CA LYS A 319 11.58 -7.53 12.30
C LYS A 319 12.36 -6.54 13.15
N TYR A 320 13.16 -5.72 12.50
CA TYR A 320 13.86 -4.61 13.12
C TYR A 320 13.47 -3.31 12.43
N ILE A 321 13.11 -2.31 13.25
CA ILE A 321 12.71 -0.97 12.80
C ILE A 321 13.63 0.04 13.49
N LYS A 322 14.13 1.02 12.73
CA LYS A 322 14.94 2.12 13.23
C LYS A 322 14.35 3.46 12.83
N ARG A 323 14.26 4.37 13.79
CA ARG A 323 13.91 5.79 13.62
C ARG A 323 15.18 6.62 13.43
N PHE A 324 15.07 7.70 12.64
CA PHE A 324 16.19 8.58 12.32
C PHE A 324 15.93 10.06 12.68
N ASP A 325 14.79 10.35 13.29
CA ASP A 325 14.35 11.71 13.66
C ASP A 325 14.75 12.15 15.08
N GLY A 326 15.23 11.21 15.91
CA GLY A 326 15.56 11.47 17.31
C GLY A 326 14.37 11.80 18.21
N ARG A 327 13.14 11.63 17.73
CA ARG A 327 11.93 11.92 18.52
C ARG A 327 11.70 10.85 19.58
N THR A 328 11.07 11.33 20.67
CA THR A 328 10.69 10.48 21.83
C THR A 328 9.19 10.40 22.04
N VAL A 329 8.38 11.08 21.19
CA VAL A 329 6.91 11.08 21.23
C VAL A 329 6.35 10.93 19.80
N PRO A 330 5.12 10.42 19.63
CA PRO A 330 4.52 10.17 18.32
C PRO A 330 4.40 11.43 17.43
N VAL A 331 4.47 11.22 16.12
CA VAL A 331 4.20 12.25 15.10
C VAL A 331 2.69 12.23 14.80
N ARG A 332 1.93 13.01 15.56
CA ARG A 332 0.46 12.99 15.57
C ARG A 332 -0.21 13.29 14.21
N PRO A 333 0.29 14.23 13.37
CA PRO A 333 -0.32 14.52 12.08
C PRO A 333 -0.21 13.35 11.08
N ASN A 334 0.65 12.36 11.33
CA ASN A 334 0.76 11.18 10.47
C ASN A 334 -0.34 10.14 10.70
N VAL A 335 -1.19 10.33 11.71
CA VAL A 335 -2.39 9.52 11.95
C VAL A 335 -3.62 10.30 11.50
N ASP A 336 -4.45 9.68 10.65
CA ASP A 336 -5.67 10.30 10.13
C ASP A 336 -6.65 10.67 11.25
N ASP A 337 -7.32 11.82 11.11
CA ASP A 337 -8.33 12.25 12.06
C ASP A 337 -9.50 11.27 12.07
N SER A 338 -9.88 10.82 13.26
CA SER A 338 -10.88 9.76 13.44
C SER A 338 -11.34 9.65 14.88
N PRO A 339 -12.51 9.03 15.13
CA PRO A 339 -12.93 8.69 16.50
C PRO A 339 -11.87 7.85 17.24
N SER A 340 -11.23 6.91 16.53
CA SER A 340 -10.16 6.07 17.10
C SER A 340 -8.93 6.90 17.51
N LYS A 341 -8.52 7.90 16.73
CA LYS A 341 -7.42 8.82 17.08
C LYS A 341 -7.78 9.66 18.31
N THR A 342 -9.01 10.14 18.39
CA THR A 342 -9.50 10.90 19.55
C THR A 342 -9.41 10.06 20.82
N VAL A 343 -9.89 8.81 20.79
CA VAL A 343 -9.76 7.88 21.94
C VAL A 343 -8.30 7.71 22.36
N TRP A 344 -7.38 7.49 21.43
CA TRP A 344 -5.96 7.32 21.74
C TRP A 344 -5.36 8.59 22.36
N HIS A 345 -5.70 9.75 21.81
CA HIS A 345 -5.23 11.05 22.31
C HIS A 345 -5.73 11.33 23.73
N ASP A 346 -7.02 11.10 23.99
CA ASP A 346 -7.65 11.34 25.30
C ASP A 346 -7.08 10.41 26.39
N HIS A 347 -6.44 9.31 26.00
CA HIS A 347 -5.71 8.40 26.89
C HIS A 347 -4.18 8.60 26.86
N GLY A 348 -3.70 9.78 26.45
CA GLY A 348 -2.31 10.21 26.57
C GLY A 348 -1.35 9.65 25.53
N TRP A 349 -1.85 9.10 24.38
CA TRP A 349 -0.97 8.58 23.34
C TRP A 349 0.02 9.62 22.81
N GLY A 350 -0.39 10.88 22.65
CA GLY A 350 0.46 11.94 22.11
C GLY A 350 1.69 12.28 22.96
N GLU A 351 1.72 11.87 24.22
CA GLU A 351 2.82 12.07 25.17
C GLU A 351 3.56 10.76 25.50
N ARG A 352 3.09 9.64 24.94
CA ARG A 352 3.64 8.32 25.21
C ARG A 352 5.05 8.19 24.62
N PRO A 353 6.05 7.74 25.39
CA PRO A 353 7.37 7.49 24.86
C PRO A 353 7.36 6.51 23.70
N ILE A 354 8.16 6.80 22.67
CA ILE A 354 8.43 5.90 21.53
C ILE A 354 9.89 5.51 21.50
N ASP A 355 10.16 4.30 21.04
CA ASP A 355 11.51 3.77 20.95
C ASP A 355 12.22 4.21 19.65
N ALA A 356 13.52 4.51 19.73
CA ALA A 356 14.34 4.81 18.57
C ALA A 356 14.63 3.56 17.72
N GLU A 357 14.66 2.41 18.34
CA GLU A 357 14.89 1.10 17.71
C GLU A 357 13.89 0.08 18.27
N MET A 358 13.36 -0.78 17.40
CA MET A 358 12.44 -1.84 17.79
C MET A 358 12.88 -3.16 17.13
N LEU A 359 12.87 -4.23 17.92
CA LEU A 359 13.11 -5.60 17.47
C LEU A 359 11.98 -6.49 17.94
N TYR A 360 11.38 -7.25 17.02
CA TYR A 360 10.26 -8.16 17.32
C TYR A 360 10.56 -9.58 16.86
N ASP A 361 10.18 -10.59 17.64
CA ASP A 361 10.14 -12.01 17.25
C ASP A 361 8.72 -12.35 16.78
N LEU A 362 8.47 -12.27 15.49
CA LEU A 362 7.15 -12.41 14.86
C LEU A 362 6.50 -13.79 15.07
N MET A 363 7.30 -14.82 15.42
CA MET A 363 6.79 -16.14 15.74
C MET A 363 6.03 -16.15 17.07
N PHE A 364 6.50 -15.42 18.07
CA PHE A 364 5.90 -15.39 19.41
C PHE A 364 5.19 -14.08 19.73
N ASP A 365 5.40 -13.06 18.91
CA ASP A 365 4.78 -11.74 19.02
C ASP A 365 4.30 -11.23 17.64
N PRO A 366 3.27 -11.86 17.06
CA PRO A 366 2.75 -11.48 15.75
C PRO A 366 2.10 -10.07 15.73
N ASN A 367 1.82 -9.50 16.91
CA ASN A 367 1.26 -8.14 17.06
C ASN A 367 2.33 -7.07 17.27
N GLU A 368 3.62 -7.45 17.33
CA GLU A 368 4.75 -6.53 17.46
C GLU A 368 4.61 -5.59 18.69
N ALA A 369 4.20 -6.17 19.82
CA ALA A 369 3.90 -5.44 21.06
C ALA A 369 5.08 -5.41 22.05
N ASN A 370 6.03 -6.33 21.94
CA ASN A 370 7.13 -6.49 22.87
C ASN A 370 8.48 -6.18 22.21
N ASN A 371 8.99 -4.97 22.43
CA ASN A 371 10.29 -4.56 21.91
C ASN A 371 11.44 -5.29 22.62
N LEU A 372 12.22 -6.06 21.89
CA LEU A 372 13.32 -6.91 22.37
C LEU A 372 14.69 -6.23 22.35
N VAL A 373 14.81 -4.98 21.90
CA VAL A 373 16.09 -4.26 21.74
C VAL A 373 16.94 -4.26 23.04
N ALA A 374 16.30 -4.10 24.20
CA ALA A 374 16.99 -4.11 25.50
C ALA A 374 17.23 -5.51 26.07
N ASN A 375 16.74 -6.57 25.43
CA ASN A 375 16.88 -7.93 25.93
C ASN A 375 18.19 -8.58 25.44
N LEU A 376 19.17 -8.75 26.33
CA LEU A 376 20.49 -9.28 26.03
C LEU A 376 20.48 -10.67 25.37
N ARG A 377 19.41 -11.46 25.54
CA ARG A 377 19.28 -12.77 24.87
C ARG A 377 19.16 -12.66 23.36
N TYR A 378 18.78 -11.49 22.85
CA TYR A 378 18.63 -11.21 21.43
C TYR A 378 19.74 -10.30 20.86
N ALA A 379 20.85 -10.10 21.61
CA ALA A 379 21.93 -9.20 21.20
C ALA A 379 22.51 -9.56 19.83
N ASP A 380 22.75 -10.86 19.56
CA ASP A 380 23.29 -11.33 18.29
C ASP A 380 22.26 -11.14 17.14
N VAL A 381 20.98 -11.40 17.40
CA VAL A 381 19.90 -11.16 16.42
C VAL A 381 19.82 -9.67 16.11
N LEU A 382 19.85 -8.81 17.12
CA LEU A 382 19.83 -7.36 16.95
C LEU A 382 21.02 -6.87 16.11
N ALA A 383 22.23 -7.39 16.38
CA ALA A 383 23.41 -7.05 15.61
C ALA A 383 23.29 -7.49 14.14
N ASP A 384 22.78 -8.69 13.86
CA ASP A 384 22.55 -9.17 12.49
C ASP A 384 21.50 -8.28 11.76
N MET A 385 20.39 -8.00 12.40
CA MET A 385 19.31 -7.20 11.80
C MET A 385 19.76 -5.75 11.53
N ARG A 386 20.54 -5.14 12.43
CA ARG A 386 21.17 -3.82 12.20
C ARG A 386 22.10 -3.85 10.99
N ASN A 387 22.94 -4.88 10.88
CA ASN A 387 23.87 -5.05 9.76
C ASN A 387 23.15 -5.24 8.42
N ARG A 388 22.05 -6.00 8.40
CA ARG A 388 21.20 -6.18 7.20
C ARG A 388 20.62 -4.85 6.75
N LEU A 389 20.03 -4.10 7.66
CA LEU A 389 19.44 -2.79 7.36
C LEU A 389 20.50 -1.80 6.87
N GLN A 390 21.65 -1.71 7.57
CA GLN A 390 22.75 -0.82 7.18
C GLN A 390 23.30 -1.15 5.79
N ARG A 391 23.43 -2.44 5.47
CA ARG A 391 23.88 -2.88 4.13
C ARG A 391 22.91 -2.44 3.05
N TRP A 392 21.61 -2.70 3.23
CA TRP A 392 20.59 -2.26 2.27
C TRP A 392 20.60 -0.75 2.05
N MET A 393 20.63 0.04 3.12
CA MET A 393 20.73 1.51 3.02
C MET A 393 21.98 1.94 2.24
N THR A 394 23.11 1.24 2.44
CA THR A 394 24.36 1.54 1.73
C THR A 394 24.27 1.16 0.24
N GLU A 395 23.77 -0.04 -0.07
CA GLU A 395 23.64 -0.56 -1.43
C GLU A 395 22.65 0.25 -2.28
N THR A 396 21.61 0.81 -1.64
CA THR A 396 20.58 1.63 -2.29
C THR A 396 20.85 3.14 -2.21
N HIS A 397 21.97 3.55 -1.63
CA HIS A 397 22.35 4.95 -1.45
C HIS A 397 21.29 5.78 -0.70
N ASP A 398 20.72 5.20 0.39
CA ASP A 398 19.69 5.87 1.17
C ASP A 398 20.16 7.23 1.69
N PRO A 399 19.45 8.34 1.38
CA PRO A 399 19.85 9.68 1.75
C PRO A 399 19.95 9.90 3.28
N LEU A 400 19.26 9.09 4.09
CA LEU A 400 19.37 9.15 5.55
C LEU A 400 20.77 8.81 6.06
N LEU A 401 21.64 8.18 5.28
CA LEU A 401 23.04 7.96 5.63
C LEU A 401 23.85 9.27 5.64
N ALA A 402 23.41 10.27 4.89
CA ALA A 402 24.02 11.59 4.86
C ALA A 402 23.38 12.59 5.84
N GLY A 403 22.23 12.25 6.42
CA GLY A 403 21.49 13.09 7.35
C GLY A 403 19.98 13.15 7.07
N ALA A 404 19.32 14.18 7.61
CA ALA A 404 17.89 14.37 7.39
C ALA A 404 17.57 14.61 5.90
N VAL A 405 16.52 13.98 5.41
CA VAL A 405 16.05 14.15 4.02
C VAL A 405 15.23 15.44 3.94
N PRO A 406 15.69 16.45 3.18
CA PRO A 406 14.94 17.71 3.05
C PRO A 406 13.68 17.54 2.22
N LEU A 407 12.73 18.47 2.39
CA LEU A 407 11.60 18.59 1.46
C LEU A 407 12.11 18.95 0.06
N PRO A 408 11.66 18.24 -0.99
CA PRO A 408 11.91 18.65 -2.37
C PRO A 408 11.34 20.05 -2.65
N GLU A 409 11.89 20.73 -3.66
CA GLU A 409 11.34 22.00 -4.10
C GLU A 409 9.86 21.89 -4.49
N GLY A 410 9.03 22.77 -3.95
CA GLY A 410 7.58 22.78 -4.15
C GLY A 410 6.80 21.75 -3.32
N ALA A 411 7.48 20.90 -2.55
CA ALA A 411 6.81 19.99 -1.63
C ALA A 411 6.47 20.66 -0.29
N GLN A 412 5.42 20.15 0.36
CA GLN A 412 4.91 20.66 1.62
C GLN A 412 4.67 19.54 2.63
N ALA A 413 4.87 19.84 3.91
CA ALA A 413 4.55 18.95 5.02
C ALA A 413 3.89 19.74 6.15
N ASN A 414 3.19 19.06 7.05
CA ASN A 414 2.73 19.66 8.29
C ASN A 414 3.89 19.86 9.28
N ASP A 415 3.68 20.76 10.23
CA ASP A 415 4.53 20.81 11.43
C ASP A 415 4.48 19.43 12.12
N ILE A 416 5.66 18.97 12.54
CA ILE A 416 5.82 17.64 13.16
C ILE A 416 5.09 17.55 14.51
N ASP A 417 4.82 18.68 15.17
CA ASP A 417 4.10 18.78 16.44
C ASP A 417 2.61 19.14 16.26
N ALA A 418 2.14 19.31 15.01
CA ALA A 418 0.72 19.49 14.74
C ALA A 418 -0.10 18.31 15.26
N TYR A 419 -1.38 18.57 15.57
CA TYR A 419 -2.30 17.50 15.97
C TYR A 419 -2.89 16.77 14.75
N THR A 420 -3.22 17.50 13.70
CA THR A 420 -4.01 17.05 12.55
C THR A 420 -3.24 17.18 11.22
N PRO A 421 -3.44 16.25 10.27
CA PRO A 421 -2.94 16.41 8.90
C PRO A 421 -3.60 17.56 8.13
N SER A 422 -4.77 18.04 8.60
CA SER A 422 -5.50 19.18 8.02
C SER A 422 -4.95 20.55 8.50
N GLY A 423 -3.91 20.55 9.33
CA GLY A 423 -3.25 21.77 9.81
C GLY A 423 -2.44 22.50 8.73
N PRO A 424 -1.83 23.65 9.09
CA PRO A 424 -1.01 24.42 8.16
C PRO A 424 0.12 23.60 7.54
N LEU A 425 0.38 23.87 6.24
CA LEU A 425 1.48 23.26 5.50
C LEU A 425 2.69 24.19 5.45
N PHE A 426 3.90 23.61 5.50
CA PHE A 426 5.17 24.31 5.41
C PHE A 426 6.03 23.72 4.28
N PRO A 427 6.80 24.54 3.51
CA PRO A 427 6.67 26.00 3.52
C PRO A 427 5.27 26.46 3.07
N PRO A 428 4.79 27.61 3.56
CA PRO A 428 3.53 28.15 3.08
C PRO A 428 3.61 28.43 1.58
N VAL A 429 2.52 28.18 0.84
CA VAL A 429 2.45 28.59 -0.57
C VAL A 429 2.52 30.12 -0.61
N PRO A 430 3.41 30.72 -1.42
CA PRO A 430 3.33 32.15 -1.68
C PRO A 430 1.93 32.47 -2.20
N ASP A 431 1.30 33.48 -1.64
CA ASP A 431 -0.01 33.94 -2.10
C ASP A 431 0.14 34.50 -3.53
N THR A 432 -0.13 33.67 -4.53
CA THR A 432 0.01 34.04 -5.95
C THR A 432 -1.21 34.78 -6.47
N GLY A 433 -2.18 35.12 -5.60
CA GLY A 433 -3.40 35.83 -5.99
C GLY A 433 -4.32 35.04 -6.95
N MET A 434 -3.98 33.80 -7.30
CA MET A 434 -4.87 32.89 -7.98
C MET A 434 -5.61 32.07 -6.92
N GLU A 435 -6.87 32.39 -6.69
CA GLU A 435 -7.77 31.53 -5.92
C GLU A 435 -7.71 30.13 -6.54
N GLY A 436 -7.03 29.23 -5.82
CA GLY A 436 -6.93 27.84 -6.22
C GLY A 436 -8.32 27.27 -6.35
N ILE A 437 -8.57 26.60 -7.44
CA ILE A 437 -9.70 25.68 -7.56
C ILE A 437 -9.57 24.73 -6.37
N ALA A 438 -10.42 24.98 -5.37
CA ALA A 438 -10.53 24.10 -4.21
C ALA A 438 -10.71 22.69 -4.77
N GLN A 439 -9.84 21.79 -4.38
CA GLN A 439 -10.10 20.37 -4.58
C GLN A 439 -11.33 20.06 -3.75
N THR A 440 -12.50 20.21 -4.38
CA THR A 440 -13.73 19.67 -3.84
C THR A 440 -13.53 18.16 -3.83
N ASN A 441 -13.28 17.64 -2.64
CA ASN A 441 -13.50 16.23 -2.36
C ASN A 441 -14.92 15.95 -2.88
N PRO A 442 -15.13 15.17 -3.92
CA PRO A 442 -16.49 14.89 -4.38
C PRO A 442 -17.16 14.09 -3.26
N ARG A 443 -18.11 14.76 -2.59
CA ARG A 443 -18.99 14.14 -1.60
C ARG A 443 -19.84 13.05 -2.24
#